data_1a0e8bc3b065d075bdb822f36cd0039f
#
_entry.id   1a0e8bc3b065d075bdb822f36cd0039f
#
_cell.length_a   1.000
_cell.length_b   1.000
_cell.length_c   1.000
_cell.angle_alpha   90.00
_cell.angle_beta   90.00
_cell.angle_gamma   90.00
#
_symmetry.space_group_name_H-M   'P 1'
#
loop_
_entity.id
_entity.type
_entity.pdbx_description
1 polymer ?
#
loop_
_entity_poly.entity_id
_entity_poly.type
_entity_poly.pdbx_seq_one_letter_code
_entity_poly.pdbx_strand_id
1 'polypeptide(L)'
;MINNFKGKYYFLSNFYSCPVIWDGITYQNNEAAFQSAKVLDKNIRKTFANLNPSDAKRKGRHVILRPDWEDVKYDIMYEIVLAKFSQNDTLKRKLLETHHQYLEEGNTWGDKVWGTVHGIGENHLGKILMRVRDVLRDQTLGE
;
A
#
# COMPACT_ATOMS: atom_id res chain seq x y z
N MET A 1 11.78 -14.51 7.95
CA MET A 1 10.64 -13.59 8.07
C MET A 1 11.11 -12.15 7.99
N ILE A 2 10.39 -11.33 7.24
CA ILE A 2 10.65 -9.90 7.16
C ILE A 2 9.63 -9.22 8.07
N ASN A 3 10.08 -8.67 9.21
CA ASN A 3 9.20 -8.21 10.28
C ASN A 3 9.11 -6.68 10.42
N ASN A 4 9.69 -5.94 9.47
CA ASN A 4 9.50 -4.50 9.35
C ASN A 4 9.87 -4.07 7.93
N PHE A 5 9.39 -2.89 7.51
CA PHE A 5 9.61 -2.38 6.16
C PHE A 5 10.56 -1.18 6.20
N LYS A 6 11.77 -1.44 6.68
CA LYS A 6 12.85 -0.46 6.81
C LYS A 6 14.09 -0.93 6.05
N GLY A 7 15.06 -0.03 5.85
CA GLY A 7 16.32 -0.35 5.18
C GLY A 7 16.08 -0.90 3.78
N LYS A 8 16.65 -2.05 3.45
CA LYS A 8 16.49 -2.67 2.13
C LYS A 8 15.05 -3.11 1.82
N TYR A 9 14.19 -3.19 2.83
CA TYR A 9 12.78 -3.57 2.65
C TYR A 9 11.84 -2.35 2.67
N TYR A 10 12.37 -1.15 2.66
CA TYR A 10 11.55 0.06 2.64
C TYR A 10 10.63 0.14 1.42
N PHE A 11 11.02 -0.50 0.33
CA PHE A 11 10.20 -0.56 -0.88
C PHE A 11 8.85 -1.25 -0.65
N LEU A 12 8.68 -2.01 0.43
CA LEU A 12 7.41 -2.64 0.80
C LEU A 12 6.45 -1.66 1.48
N SER A 13 6.97 -0.56 2.02
CA SER A 13 6.16 0.42 2.74
C SER A 13 5.30 1.26 1.78
N ASN A 14 4.09 1.61 2.21
CA ASN A 14 3.26 2.57 1.50
C ASN A 14 3.86 3.97 1.48
N PHE A 15 4.85 4.26 2.34
CA PHE A 15 5.54 5.53 2.38
C PHE A 15 6.67 5.64 1.36
N TYR A 16 7.04 4.53 0.73
CA TYR A 16 8.09 4.50 -0.28
C TYR A 16 7.71 5.38 -1.47
N SER A 17 8.65 6.25 -1.89
CA SER A 17 8.43 7.18 -2.99
C SER A 17 8.54 6.45 -4.32
N CYS A 18 7.42 6.30 -5.00
CA CYS A 18 7.36 5.81 -6.38
C CYS A 18 6.02 6.22 -6.98
N PRO A 19 6.00 6.61 -8.27
CA PRO A 19 4.73 6.91 -8.91
C PRO A 19 3.84 5.68 -8.98
N VAL A 20 2.56 5.87 -8.69
CA VAL A 20 1.54 4.84 -8.83
C VAL A 20 0.30 5.46 -9.45
N ILE A 21 -0.21 4.82 -10.50
CA ILE A 21 -1.45 5.25 -11.15
C ILE A 21 -2.59 4.40 -10.58
N TRP A 22 -3.55 5.08 -9.97
CA TRP A 22 -4.75 4.43 -9.46
C TRP A 22 -5.97 5.27 -9.81
N ASP A 23 -6.97 4.63 -10.39
CA ASP A 23 -8.21 5.28 -10.83
C ASP A 23 -7.95 6.51 -11.71
N GLY A 24 -6.96 6.40 -12.60
CA GLY A 24 -6.63 7.45 -13.57
C GLY A 24 -5.83 8.63 -13.02
N ILE A 25 -5.39 8.59 -11.77
CA ILE A 25 -4.60 9.65 -11.14
C ILE A 25 -3.23 9.11 -10.76
N THR A 26 -2.18 9.86 -11.06
CA THR A 26 -0.80 9.49 -10.67
C THR A 26 -0.48 10.08 -9.31
N TYR A 27 -0.19 9.21 -8.35
CA TYR A 27 0.23 9.59 -7.00
C TYR A 27 1.72 9.34 -6.83
N GLN A 28 2.36 10.04 -5.88
CA GLN A 28 3.80 9.91 -5.66
C GLN A 28 4.17 8.78 -4.69
N ASN A 29 3.18 8.19 -4.05
CA ASN A 29 3.37 7.08 -3.11
C ASN A 29 2.01 6.40 -2.87
N ASN A 30 2.05 5.18 -2.34
CA ASN A 30 0.82 4.44 -2.07
C ASN A 30 -0.05 5.07 -1.00
N GLU A 31 0.58 5.70 0.00
CA GLU A 31 -0.18 6.34 1.08
C GLU A 31 -1.09 7.44 0.55
N ALA A 32 -0.58 8.27 -0.36
CA ALA A 32 -1.38 9.33 -0.98
C ALA A 32 -2.56 8.76 -1.76
N ALA A 33 -2.34 7.70 -2.53
CA ALA A 33 -3.42 7.03 -3.27
C ALA A 33 -4.47 6.47 -2.32
N PHE A 34 -4.04 5.80 -1.25
CA PHE A 34 -4.95 5.19 -0.29
C PHE A 34 -5.78 6.23 0.45
N GLN A 35 -5.13 7.30 0.92
CA GLN A 35 -5.84 8.37 1.63
C GLN A 35 -6.86 9.08 0.72
N SER A 36 -6.50 9.28 -0.57
CA SER A 36 -7.41 9.88 -1.54
C SER A 36 -8.67 9.05 -1.76
N ALA A 37 -8.55 7.74 -1.63
CA ALA A 37 -9.64 6.80 -1.86
C ALA A 37 -10.76 6.90 -0.81
N LYS A 38 -10.51 7.57 0.31
CA LYS A 38 -11.51 7.81 1.36
C LYS A 38 -12.69 8.65 0.88
N VAL A 39 -12.52 9.36 -0.25
CA VAL A 39 -13.59 10.17 -0.86
C VAL A 39 -13.86 9.66 -2.26
N LEU A 40 -15.08 9.93 -2.76
CA LEU A 40 -15.47 9.55 -4.13
C LEU A 40 -15.17 10.64 -5.15
N ASP A 41 -15.12 11.90 -4.74
CA ASP A 41 -14.92 13.04 -5.63
C ASP A 41 -13.49 13.04 -6.19
N LYS A 42 -13.36 12.90 -7.50
CA LYS A 42 -12.06 12.89 -8.19
C LYS A 42 -11.30 14.20 -8.07
N ASN A 43 -11.98 15.33 -7.98
CA ASN A 43 -11.31 16.60 -7.79
C ASN A 43 -10.63 16.68 -6.42
N ILE A 44 -11.26 16.12 -5.40
CA ILE A 44 -10.65 16.02 -4.07
C ILE A 44 -9.50 15.01 -4.10
N ARG A 45 -9.67 13.87 -4.77
CA ARG A 45 -8.60 12.87 -4.93
C ARG A 45 -7.34 13.47 -5.55
N LYS A 46 -7.50 14.33 -6.58
CA LYS A 46 -6.37 14.98 -7.23
C LYS A 46 -5.55 15.85 -6.30
N THR A 47 -6.16 16.38 -5.23
CA THR A 47 -5.42 17.19 -4.25
C THR A 47 -4.42 16.38 -3.42
N PHE A 48 -4.49 15.06 -3.47
CA PHE A 48 -3.53 14.16 -2.81
C PHE A 48 -2.35 13.77 -3.71
N ALA A 49 -2.45 14.01 -5.03
CA ALA A 49 -1.55 13.42 -6.02
C ALA A 49 -0.07 13.73 -5.75
N ASN A 50 0.26 14.95 -5.34
CA ASN A 50 1.63 15.39 -5.14
C ASN A 50 2.05 15.47 -3.68
N LEU A 51 1.24 14.94 -2.77
CA LEU A 51 1.56 14.98 -1.34
C LEU A 51 2.56 13.89 -0.97
N ASN A 52 3.47 14.24 -0.03
CA ASN A 52 4.28 13.23 0.61
C ASN A 52 3.40 12.37 1.54
N PRO A 53 3.89 11.19 1.98
CA PRO A 53 3.03 10.27 2.75
C PRO A 53 2.50 10.86 4.06
N SER A 54 3.31 11.63 4.76
CA SER A 54 2.91 12.21 6.06
C SER A 54 1.81 13.25 5.89
N ASP A 55 1.94 14.10 4.87
CA ASP A 55 0.93 15.12 4.57
C ASP A 55 -0.37 14.47 4.06
N ALA A 56 -0.25 13.42 3.24
CA ALA A 56 -1.41 12.67 2.77
C ALA A 56 -2.17 12.04 3.94
N LYS A 57 -1.45 11.44 4.88
CA LYS A 57 -2.04 10.81 6.06
C LYS A 57 -2.77 11.85 6.93
N ARG A 58 -2.14 13.01 7.12
CA ARG A 58 -2.73 14.11 7.89
C ARG A 58 -4.00 14.62 7.21
N LYS A 59 -3.95 14.87 5.90
CA LYS A 59 -5.11 15.35 5.14
C LYS A 59 -6.24 14.31 5.16
N GLY A 60 -5.91 13.04 5.04
CA GLY A 60 -6.89 11.96 5.06
C GLY A 60 -7.68 11.85 6.36
N ARG A 61 -7.15 12.37 7.47
CA ARG A 61 -7.88 12.39 8.74
C ARG A 61 -9.00 13.42 8.78
N HIS A 62 -9.00 14.38 7.85
CA HIS A 62 -9.92 15.51 7.85
C HIS A 62 -10.98 15.45 6.76
N VAL A 63 -10.95 14.41 5.92
CA VAL A 63 -11.96 14.26 4.88
C VAL A 63 -13.23 13.62 5.45
N ILE A 64 -14.35 13.88 4.78
CA ILE A 64 -15.59 13.17 5.06
C ILE A 64 -15.53 11.83 4.35
N LEU A 65 -15.56 10.74 5.11
CA LEU A 65 -15.43 9.40 4.58
C LEU A 65 -16.60 9.04 3.66
N ARG A 66 -16.31 8.38 2.55
CA ARG A 66 -17.34 7.72 1.76
C ARG A 66 -18.11 6.73 2.66
N PRO A 67 -19.43 6.55 2.42
CA PRO A 67 -20.24 5.72 3.34
C PRO A 67 -19.80 4.27 3.44
N ASP A 68 -19.20 3.72 2.37
CA ASP A 68 -18.81 2.32 2.25
C ASP A 68 -17.33 2.08 2.61
N TRP A 69 -16.64 3.06 3.22
CA TRP A 69 -15.20 2.97 3.44
C TRP A 69 -14.77 1.70 4.16
N GLU A 70 -15.46 1.34 5.25
CA GLU A 70 -15.10 0.14 6.02
C GLU A 70 -15.26 -1.15 5.20
N ASP A 71 -16.16 -1.15 4.22
CA ASP A 71 -16.41 -2.32 3.39
C ASP A 71 -15.40 -2.45 2.24
N VAL A 72 -14.81 -1.33 1.76
CA VAL A 72 -13.99 -1.33 0.55
C VAL A 72 -12.50 -1.09 0.80
N LYS A 73 -12.12 -0.64 1.99
CA LYS A 73 -10.73 -0.19 2.24
C LYS A 73 -9.68 -1.29 2.00
N TYR A 74 -9.97 -2.53 2.31
CA TYR A 74 -9.01 -3.62 2.11
C TYR A 74 -8.86 -3.97 0.63
N ASP A 75 -9.96 -3.99 -0.11
CA ASP A 75 -9.93 -4.21 -1.56
C ASP A 75 -9.19 -3.08 -2.29
N ILE A 76 -9.42 -1.84 -1.85
CA ILE A 76 -8.73 -0.68 -2.41
C ILE A 76 -7.23 -0.75 -2.11
N MET A 77 -6.84 -1.10 -0.90
CA MET A 77 -5.42 -1.27 -0.58
C MET A 77 -4.79 -2.34 -1.47
N TYR A 78 -5.47 -3.46 -1.68
CA TYR A 78 -4.99 -4.49 -2.59
C TYR A 78 -4.78 -3.94 -4.00
N GLU A 79 -5.76 -3.19 -4.54
CA GLU A 79 -5.64 -2.59 -5.87
C GLU A 79 -4.43 -1.66 -5.98
N ILE A 80 -4.21 -0.83 -4.96
CA ILE A 80 -3.12 0.15 -4.96
C ILE A 80 -1.76 -0.55 -4.85
N VAL A 81 -1.64 -1.55 -3.98
CA VAL A 81 -0.41 -2.34 -3.84
C VAL A 81 -0.12 -3.10 -5.14
N LEU A 82 -1.13 -3.71 -5.73
CA LEU A 82 -0.98 -4.40 -7.02
C LEU A 82 -0.53 -3.43 -8.10
N ALA A 83 -1.11 -2.22 -8.15
CA ALA A 83 -0.73 -1.20 -9.11
C ALA A 83 0.74 -0.82 -8.96
N LYS A 84 1.20 -0.58 -7.74
CA LYS A 84 2.60 -0.22 -7.46
C LYS A 84 3.57 -1.24 -8.04
N PHE A 85 3.36 -2.52 -7.73
CA PHE A 85 4.30 -3.57 -8.13
C PHE A 85 4.09 -4.04 -9.58
N SER A 86 2.91 -3.84 -10.15
CA SER A 86 2.67 -4.10 -11.58
C SER A 86 3.26 -3.02 -12.48
N GLN A 87 3.28 -1.77 -12.03
CA GLN A 87 3.71 -0.62 -12.82
C GLN A 87 5.21 -0.34 -12.70
N ASN A 88 5.93 -1.00 -11.79
CA ASN A 88 7.35 -0.76 -11.52
C ASN A 88 8.11 -2.08 -11.56
N ASP A 89 8.74 -2.40 -12.69
CA ASP A 89 9.43 -3.67 -12.91
C ASP A 89 10.51 -3.96 -11.85
N THR A 90 11.28 -2.95 -11.48
CA THR A 90 12.33 -3.11 -10.46
C THR A 90 11.72 -3.51 -9.12
N LEU A 91 10.62 -2.87 -8.72
CA LEU A 91 9.95 -3.18 -7.46
C LEU A 91 9.26 -4.55 -7.51
N LYS A 92 8.66 -4.89 -8.66
CA LYS A 92 8.10 -6.24 -8.88
C LYS A 92 9.15 -7.30 -8.63
N ARG A 93 10.34 -7.13 -9.23
CA ARG A 93 11.46 -8.07 -9.07
C ARG A 93 11.87 -8.19 -7.61
N LYS A 94 12.00 -7.08 -6.92
CA LYS A 94 12.37 -7.08 -5.51
C LYS A 94 11.33 -7.80 -4.63
N LEU A 95 10.04 -7.60 -4.94
CA LEU A 95 8.99 -8.31 -4.21
C LEU A 95 9.08 -9.82 -4.44
N LEU A 96 9.28 -10.24 -5.69
CA LEU A 96 9.42 -11.66 -6.01
C LEU A 96 10.68 -12.27 -5.37
N GLU A 97 11.74 -11.50 -5.19
CA GLU A 97 12.97 -11.94 -4.54
C GLU A 97 12.80 -12.17 -3.03
N THR A 98 11.70 -11.75 -2.43
CA THR A 98 11.39 -12.12 -1.04
C THR A 98 10.91 -13.58 -0.95
N HIS A 99 10.72 -14.24 -2.08
CA HIS A 99 10.32 -15.64 -2.22
C HIS A 99 9.03 -15.98 -1.47
N HIS A 100 9.09 -16.83 -0.44
CA HIS A 100 7.94 -17.22 0.35
C HIS A 100 8.02 -16.71 1.79
N GLN A 101 8.89 -15.75 2.06
CA GLN A 101 9.04 -15.19 3.39
C GLN A 101 7.74 -14.52 3.83
N TYR A 102 7.41 -14.67 5.11
CA TYR A 102 6.30 -13.95 5.71
C TYR A 102 6.65 -12.45 5.78
N LEU A 103 5.72 -11.61 5.35
CA LEU A 103 5.90 -10.16 5.34
C LEU A 103 5.02 -9.55 6.42
N GLU A 104 5.65 -8.87 7.38
CA GLU A 104 4.95 -8.25 8.49
C GLU A 104 5.32 -6.78 8.59
N GLU A 105 4.30 -5.90 8.59
CA GLU A 105 4.50 -4.47 8.79
C GLU A 105 4.59 -4.19 10.29
N GLY A 106 5.71 -4.56 10.88
CA GLY A 106 6.01 -4.24 12.27
C GLY A 106 6.28 -2.75 12.43
N ASN A 107 5.62 -2.11 13.39
CA ASN A 107 5.71 -0.67 13.56
C ASN A 107 5.74 -0.28 15.03
N THR A 108 6.07 1.00 15.30
CA THR A 108 6.16 1.56 16.65
C THR A 108 5.12 2.64 16.92
N TRP A 109 4.25 2.93 15.93
CA TRP A 109 3.25 4.01 16.04
C TRP A 109 1.85 3.49 16.38
N GLY A 110 1.72 2.23 16.76
CA GLY A 110 0.48 1.70 17.30
C GLY A 110 -0.51 1.16 16.27
N ASP A 111 -0.09 0.96 15.02
CA ASP A 111 -0.98 0.45 13.98
C ASP A 111 -1.06 -1.07 14.04
N LYS A 112 -2.14 -1.59 14.61
CA LYS A 112 -2.42 -3.03 14.72
C LYS A 112 -3.41 -3.52 13.67
N VAL A 113 -3.88 -2.66 12.78
CA VAL A 113 -4.78 -3.03 11.70
C VAL A 113 -3.97 -3.39 10.45
N TRP A 114 -3.20 -2.43 9.94
CA TRP A 114 -2.38 -2.67 8.75
C TRP A 114 -1.09 -3.41 9.05
N GLY A 115 -0.58 -3.30 10.27
CA GLY A 115 0.63 -3.96 10.70
C GLY A 115 0.50 -4.61 12.08
N THR A 116 1.65 -4.69 12.76
CA THR A 116 1.76 -5.24 14.11
C THR A 116 2.60 -4.33 14.99
N VAL A 117 2.34 -4.39 16.30
CA VAL A 117 3.15 -3.71 17.32
C VAL A 117 3.61 -4.78 18.31
N HIS A 118 4.91 -4.96 18.44
CA HIS A 118 5.49 -6.04 19.24
C HIS A 118 4.91 -7.42 18.86
N GLY A 119 4.73 -7.64 17.55
CA GLY A 119 4.23 -8.91 17.03
C GLY A 119 2.73 -9.11 17.16
N ILE A 120 1.98 -8.12 17.65
CA ILE A 120 0.54 -8.22 17.88
C ILE A 120 -0.19 -7.29 16.91
N GLY A 121 -1.13 -7.83 16.13
CA GLY A 121 -1.93 -7.06 15.18
C GLY A 121 -2.40 -7.90 14.02
N GLU A 122 -3.26 -7.32 13.19
CA GLU A 122 -3.89 -8.02 12.06
C GLU A 122 -3.00 -8.13 10.82
N ASN A 123 -2.03 -7.22 10.67
CA ASN A 123 -1.05 -7.24 9.57
C ASN A 123 -1.71 -7.29 8.17
N HIS A 124 -2.76 -6.52 7.94
CA HIS A 124 -3.46 -6.54 6.65
C HIS A 124 -2.55 -6.13 5.50
N LEU A 125 -1.64 -5.16 5.69
CA LEU A 125 -0.73 -4.75 4.62
C LEU A 125 0.23 -5.88 4.26
N GLY A 126 0.81 -6.56 5.26
CA GLY A 126 1.69 -7.69 5.00
C GLY A 126 0.98 -8.81 4.26
N LYS A 127 -0.24 -9.13 4.66
CA LYS A 127 -1.06 -10.16 3.99
C LYS A 127 -1.39 -9.78 2.55
N ILE A 128 -1.72 -8.51 2.30
CA ILE A 128 -1.99 -8.01 0.96
C ILE A 128 -0.73 -8.09 0.09
N LEU A 129 0.43 -7.71 0.64
CA LEU A 129 1.70 -7.81 -0.08
C LEU A 129 2.01 -9.26 -0.48
N MET A 130 1.78 -10.20 0.42
CA MET A 130 1.99 -11.62 0.11
C MET A 130 1.02 -12.11 -0.97
N ARG A 131 -0.23 -11.66 -0.93
CA ARG A 131 -1.23 -11.98 -1.96
C ARG A 131 -0.84 -11.38 -3.32
N VAL A 132 -0.41 -10.13 -3.35
CA VAL A 132 0.08 -9.47 -4.57
C VAL A 132 1.30 -10.21 -5.11
N ARG A 133 2.22 -10.60 -4.25
CA ARG A 133 3.40 -11.39 -4.64
C ARG A 133 3.00 -12.69 -5.33
N ASP A 134 2.00 -13.40 -4.79
CA ASP A 134 1.52 -14.64 -5.40
C ASP A 134 0.91 -14.39 -6.77
N VAL A 135 0.06 -13.36 -6.91
CA VAL A 135 -0.55 -12.99 -8.18
C VAL A 135 0.52 -12.67 -9.23
N LEU A 136 1.52 -11.87 -8.87
CA LEU A 136 2.57 -11.48 -9.80
C LEU A 136 3.48 -12.65 -10.15
N ARG A 137 3.74 -13.56 -9.23
CA ARG A 137 4.50 -14.77 -9.49
C ARG A 137 3.78 -15.66 -10.49
N ASP A 138 2.47 -15.86 -10.32
CA ASP A 138 1.67 -16.68 -11.24
C ASP A 138 1.63 -16.07 -12.64
N GLN A 139 1.51 -14.75 -12.75
CA GLN A 139 1.58 -14.07 -14.04
C GLN A 139 2.92 -14.26 -14.72
N THR A 140 4.02 -14.18 -13.97
CA THR A 140 5.37 -14.37 -14.50
C THR A 140 5.57 -15.81 -15.01
N LEU A 141 5.08 -16.81 -14.27
CA LEU A 141 5.17 -18.21 -14.68
C LEU A 141 4.29 -18.53 -15.89
N GLY A 142 3.22 -17.75 -16.12
CA GLY A 142 2.34 -17.93 -17.27
C GLY A 142 2.89 -17.32 -18.57
N GLU A 143 3.98 -16.58 -18.49
CA GLU A 143 4.64 -15.99 -19.67
C GLU A 143 5.60 -17.03 -20.36
#